data_029955a53d95928ac1725b5ea161b651
#
_entry.id   029955a53d95928ac1725b5ea161b651
#
_cell.length_a   1.000
_cell.length_b   1.000
_cell.length_c   1.000
_cell.angle_alpha   90.00
_cell.angle_beta   90.00
_cell.angle_gamma   90.00
#
_symmetry.space_group_name_H-M   'P 1'
#
loop_
_entity.id
_entity.type
_entity.pdbx_description
1 polymer ?
#
loop_
_entity_poly.entity_id
_entity_poly.type
_entity_poly.pdbx_seq_one_letter_code
_entity_poly.pdbx_strand_id
1 'polypeptide(L)'
;MTLFANSSRLFGACLLALASVSAHAGLPIQRWTATNQAEVLLIESPALPMVDVQIDFDAGSRRDPASQAGLASAVAAMMSKGVRARDGAPALDENALGEAWADLGAMLGVSAGGDRFSVTLRTLTVPDVLQGALKLAARQLADPAFAPEVWATERARFIASLKEANSQPGTVAQRTYGRLVYGAHPYGQEPDEASLQAIGVPDLRQFHARHLQACRARVSIVGALNRAQAEAAVEVLLSGLPSGGVCEPLPVVPEVQDLAAATLQRVPMATAQAHVLIGQPGIRRADSAFFPITVGNYILGGGGFVSRLTEQVREKRGLSYSVYSYFSPGLHAGAFTVGLQTRPDQAAQAVDVATEVLKRFVQEGPTERELQAAKDNLIGGFALRLDSNRKLLDQLANIGWNRLPLTYLDTWTDEIRRVTVADIRAAFQRVLQPERMVTVIVGGQP
;
A
#
# COMPACT_ATOMS: atom_id res chain seq x y z
N MET A 1 80.31 -51.29 8.65
CA MET A 1 79.72 -51.08 9.98
C MET A 1 78.63 -49.95 9.86
N THR A 2 77.44 -50.30 10.30
CA THR A 2 76.28 -49.49 10.57
C THR A 2 75.53 -48.84 9.38
N LEU A 3 74.44 -49.53 9.00
CA LEU A 3 73.31 -49.14 8.28
C LEU A 3 72.46 -48.08 9.03
N PHE A 4 71.95 -47.06 8.33
CA PHE A 4 70.82 -46.34 8.78
C PHE A 4 69.76 -46.29 7.66
N ALA A 5 68.62 -46.87 7.95
CA ALA A 5 67.46 -46.92 7.11
C ALA A 5 66.62 -45.57 7.17
N ASN A 6 66.35 -45.05 6.03
CA ASN A 6 65.40 -43.87 5.86
C ASN A 6 64.01 -44.42 5.67
N SER A 7 63.12 -44.18 6.61
CA SER A 7 61.69 -44.39 6.48
C SER A 7 61.01 -43.08 6.10
N SER A 8 60.63 -42.99 4.85
CA SER A 8 59.78 -41.89 4.32
C SER A 8 58.32 -42.02 4.81
N ARG A 9 57.90 -41.11 5.63
CA ARG A 9 56.45 -40.95 5.98
C ARG A 9 55.73 -40.09 4.95
N LEU A 10 54.86 -40.71 4.17
CA LEU A 10 53.86 -40.04 3.36
C LEU A 10 52.85 -39.41 4.30
N PHE A 11 52.81 -38.10 4.36
CA PHE A 11 51.69 -37.33 4.92
C PHE A 11 50.65 -37.11 3.81
N GLY A 12 49.56 -37.87 3.87
CA GLY A 12 48.40 -37.62 3.06
C GLY A 12 47.63 -36.40 3.60
N ALA A 13 47.70 -35.28 2.91
CA ALA A 13 46.87 -34.12 3.20
C ALA A 13 45.49 -34.34 2.59
N CYS A 14 44.50 -34.75 3.40
CA CYS A 14 43.08 -34.63 3.04
C CYS A 14 42.65 -33.15 3.07
N LEU A 15 42.60 -32.52 1.91
CA LEU A 15 41.92 -31.27 1.72
C LEU A 15 40.41 -31.54 1.78
N LEU A 16 39.78 -31.32 2.93
CA LEU A 16 38.34 -31.14 3.07
C LEU A 16 38.01 -29.79 2.46
N ALA A 17 37.52 -29.78 1.21
CA ALA A 17 36.86 -28.62 0.62
C ALA A 17 35.51 -28.47 1.33
N LEU A 18 35.46 -27.61 2.36
CA LEU A 18 34.23 -27.08 2.90
C LEU A 18 33.59 -26.17 1.81
N ALA A 19 32.72 -26.75 1.01
CA ALA A 19 31.78 -25.98 0.21
C ALA A 19 30.88 -25.24 1.18
N SER A 20 31.22 -23.98 1.46
CA SER A 20 30.32 -23.03 2.12
C SER A 20 29.14 -22.81 1.22
N VAL A 21 28.11 -23.62 1.33
CA VAL A 21 26.79 -23.31 0.82
C VAL A 21 26.34 -22.11 1.63
N SER A 22 26.48 -20.92 1.04
CA SER A 22 25.82 -19.72 1.54
C SER A 22 24.32 -19.99 1.43
N ALA A 23 23.75 -20.61 2.45
CA ALA A 23 22.33 -20.66 2.63
C ALA A 23 21.88 -19.21 2.80
N HIS A 24 21.46 -18.58 1.72
CA HIS A 24 20.57 -17.44 1.83
C HIS A 24 19.33 -18.02 2.51
N ALA A 25 19.24 -17.83 3.82
CA ALA A 25 18.03 -18.13 4.57
C ALA A 25 16.99 -17.08 4.12
N GLY A 26 16.37 -17.33 2.98
CA GLY A 26 15.21 -16.59 2.55
C GLY A 26 14.14 -16.71 3.63
N LEU A 27 13.27 -15.73 3.74
CA LEU A 27 12.10 -15.80 4.61
C LEU A 27 11.07 -16.71 3.91
N PRO A 28 10.92 -17.99 4.33
CA PRO A 28 10.07 -18.94 3.61
C PRO A 28 8.61 -18.49 3.72
N ILE A 29 8.06 -18.05 2.61
CA ILE A 29 6.64 -17.72 2.51
C ILE A 29 5.88 -19.00 2.19
N GLN A 30 5.01 -19.43 3.10
CA GLN A 30 4.09 -20.52 2.88
C GLN A 30 2.78 -19.97 2.29
N ARG A 31 2.20 -20.67 1.31
CA ARG A 31 0.92 -20.31 0.67
C ARG A 31 0.02 -21.51 0.59
N TRP A 32 -1.27 -21.31 0.89
CA TRP A 32 -2.33 -22.32 0.70
C TRP A 32 -3.70 -21.68 0.57
N THR A 33 -4.67 -22.50 0.21
CA THR A 33 -6.10 -22.17 0.29
C THR A 33 -6.69 -22.84 1.52
N ALA A 34 -7.30 -22.08 2.40
CA ALA A 34 -7.97 -22.59 3.61
C ALA A 34 -9.28 -23.30 3.26
N THR A 35 -9.85 -24.05 4.22
CA THR A 35 -11.12 -24.78 4.04
C THR A 35 -12.29 -23.90 3.65
N ASN A 36 -12.29 -22.63 4.10
CA ASN A 36 -13.27 -21.60 3.75
C ASN A 36 -12.96 -20.85 2.44
N GLN A 37 -12.02 -21.36 1.62
CA GLN A 37 -11.57 -20.83 0.34
C GLN A 37 -10.75 -19.53 0.42
N ALA A 38 -10.38 -19.05 1.59
CA ALA A 38 -9.47 -17.92 1.74
C ALA A 38 -8.06 -18.29 1.25
N GLU A 39 -7.41 -17.36 0.57
CA GLU A 39 -5.98 -17.49 0.23
C GLU A 39 -5.13 -17.05 1.43
N VAL A 40 -4.22 -17.88 1.90
CA VAL A 40 -3.41 -17.63 3.09
C VAL A 40 -1.94 -17.62 2.75
N LEU A 41 -1.22 -16.61 3.26
CA LEU A 41 0.23 -16.51 3.24
C LEU A 41 0.75 -16.41 4.68
N LEU A 42 1.83 -17.11 4.98
CA LEU A 42 2.45 -17.16 6.30
C LEU A 42 3.96 -16.97 6.21
N ILE A 43 4.50 -16.11 7.08
CA ILE A 43 5.91 -16.09 7.47
C ILE A 43 5.98 -16.42 8.96
N GLU A 44 6.60 -17.56 9.29
CA GLU A 44 6.85 -17.93 10.68
C GLU A 44 7.98 -17.07 11.25
N SER A 45 7.70 -16.33 12.32
CA SER A 45 8.63 -15.45 13.02
C SER A 45 8.53 -15.65 14.54
N PRO A 46 9.14 -16.72 15.08
CA PRO A 46 8.95 -17.15 16.48
C PRO A 46 9.74 -16.34 17.50
N ALA A 47 10.54 -15.35 17.09
CA ALA A 47 11.41 -14.57 17.98
C ALA A 47 10.66 -13.83 19.10
N LEU A 48 9.42 -13.43 18.84
CA LEU A 48 8.52 -12.78 19.80
C LEU A 48 7.22 -13.56 19.88
N PRO A 49 6.63 -13.76 21.08
CA PRO A 49 5.37 -14.49 21.24
C PRO A 49 4.16 -13.64 20.81
N MET A 50 4.15 -13.19 19.57
CA MET A 50 3.12 -12.35 18.99
C MET A 50 2.86 -12.70 17.53
N VAL A 51 1.69 -12.32 17.05
CA VAL A 51 1.28 -12.48 15.66
C VAL A 51 0.63 -11.20 15.14
N ASP A 52 0.95 -10.87 13.92
CA ASP A 52 0.30 -9.87 13.11
C ASP A 52 -0.45 -10.56 11.96
N VAL A 53 -1.73 -10.23 11.80
CA VAL A 53 -2.58 -10.75 10.72
C VAL A 53 -3.17 -9.58 9.95
N GLN A 54 -3.19 -9.69 8.63
CA GLN A 54 -3.93 -8.78 7.74
C GLN A 54 -4.85 -9.59 6.84
N ILE A 55 -6.11 -9.17 6.78
CA ILE A 55 -7.14 -9.75 5.92
C ILE A 55 -7.53 -8.67 4.92
N ASP A 56 -7.28 -8.92 3.64
CA ASP A 56 -7.61 -8.01 2.54
C ASP A 56 -8.78 -8.53 1.72
N PHE A 57 -9.71 -7.63 1.39
CA PHE A 57 -10.83 -7.88 0.48
C PHE A 57 -10.79 -6.92 -0.69
N ASP A 58 -11.23 -7.36 -1.87
CA ASP A 58 -11.46 -6.50 -3.04
C ASP A 58 -12.74 -5.67 -2.84
N ALA A 59 -12.64 -4.69 -1.93
CA ALA A 59 -13.72 -3.86 -1.43
C ALA A 59 -13.23 -2.43 -1.07
N GLY A 60 -12.22 -1.94 -1.78
CA GLY A 60 -11.77 -0.56 -1.64
C GLY A 60 -12.75 0.43 -2.29
N SER A 61 -12.47 1.72 -2.15
CA SER A 61 -13.34 2.81 -2.62
C SER A 61 -13.65 2.76 -4.13
N ARG A 62 -12.81 2.09 -4.94
CA ARG A 62 -13.13 1.86 -6.37
C ARG A 62 -14.36 0.97 -6.58
N ARG A 63 -14.86 0.32 -5.52
CA ARG A 63 -16.10 -0.48 -5.52
C ARG A 63 -17.32 0.29 -5.07
N ASP A 64 -17.14 1.52 -4.60
CA ASP A 64 -18.26 2.36 -4.21
C ASP A 64 -19.10 2.73 -5.45
N PRO A 65 -20.44 2.71 -5.35
CA PRO A 65 -21.27 3.34 -6.35
C PRO A 65 -20.92 4.85 -6.46
N ALA A 66 -20.92 5.41 -7.67
CA ALA A 66 -20.57 6.82 -7.86
C ALA A 66 -21.44 7.79 -7.04
N SER A 67 -22.71 7.44 -6.84
CA SER A 67 -23.64 8.21 -5.99
C SER A 67 -23.42 8.05 -4.49
N GLN A 68 -22.58 7.10 -4.08
CA GLN A 68 -22.29 6.76 -2.69
C GLN A 68 -20.77 6.69 -2.44
N ALA A 69 -19.99 7.54 -3.09
CA ALA A 69 -18.57 7.66 -2.86
C ALA A 69 -18.29 7.87 -1.36
N GLY A 70 -17.38 7.07 -0.78
CA GLY A 70 -17.09 7.03 0.64
C GLY A 70 -17.75 5.85 1.37
N LEU A 71 -18.53 5.00 0.68
CA LEU A 71 -19.22 3.86 1.30
C LEU A 71 -18.26 2.85 1.94
N ALA A 72 -17.19 2.46 1.27
CA ALA A 72 -16.17 1.56 1.83
C ALA A 72 -15.56 2.14 3.11
N SER A 73 -15.23 3.43 3.13
CA SER A 73 -14.70 4.13 4.31
C SER A 73 -15.72 4.21 5.44
N ALA A 74 -16.99 4.44 5.11
CA ALA A 74 -18.08 4.44 6.07
C ALA A 74 -18.27 3.06 6.73
N VAL A 75 -18.23 1.98 5.95
CA VAL A 75 -18.27 0.60 6.47
C VAL A 75 -17.09 0.33 7.39
N ALA A 76 -15.87 0.70 6.97
CA ALA A 76 -14.66 0.51 7.79
C ALA A 76 -14.76 1.23 9.15
N ALA A 77 -15.19 2.49 9.15
CA ALA A 77 -15.38 3.25 10.38
C ALA A 77 -16.44 2.64 11.28
N MET A 78 -17.59 2.27 10.71
CA MET A 78 -18.71 1.73 11.47
C MET A 78 -18.46 0.33 12.04
N MET A 79 -17.54 -0.45 11.45
CA MET A 79 -17.13 -1.75 12.03
C MET A 79 -16.42 -1.61 13.38
N SER A 80 -15.89 -0.44 13.72
CA SER A 80 -15.27 -0.16 15.02
C SER A 80 -16.26 0.42 16.04
N LYS A 81 -17.55 0.60 15.67
CA LYS A 81 -18.57 1.26 16.49
C LYS A 81 -19.50 0.32 17.24
N GLY A 82 -19.06 -0.92 17.43
CA GLY A 82 -19.78 -1.92 18.17
C GLY A 82 -20.18 -3.15 17.36
N VAL A 83 -20.60 -4.19 18.05
CA VAL A 83 -20.99 -5.48 17.48
C VAL A 83 -22.35 -5.93 18.03
N ARG A 84 -23.10 -6.67 17.21
CA ARG A 84 -24.39 -7.23 17.60
C ARG A 84 -24.23 -8.40 18.57
N ALA A 85 -25.31 -8.71 19.30
CA ALA A 85 -25.41 -9.96 20.04
C ALA A 85 -25.38 -11.17 19.09
N ARG A 86 -24.63 -12.21 19.48
CA ARG A 86 -24.52 -13.46 18.72
C ARG A 86 -24.21 -14.64 19.64
N ASP A 87 -24.88 -15.78 19.42
CA ASP A 87 -24.59 -17.07 20.06
C ASP A 87 -24.48 -16.97 21.59
N GLY A 88 -25.40 -16.21 22.24
CA GLY A 88 -25.42 -15.95 23.66
C GLY A 88 -24.48 -14.86 24.18
N ALA A 89 -23.57 -14.36 23.35
CA ALA A 89 -22.73 -13.20 23.70
C ALA A 89 -23.53 -11.89 23.54
N PRO A 90 -23.52 -10.97 24.54
CA PRO A 90 -24.25 -9.70 24.46
C PRO A 90 -23.71 -8.77 23.40
N ALA A 91 -24.50 -7.83 22.90
CA ALA A 91 -24.02 -6.76 22.07
C ALA A 91 -22.98 -5.92 22.83
N LEU A 92 -21.98 -5.39 22.09
CA LEU A 92 -21.01 -4.43 22.62
C LEU A 92 -21.14 -3.13 21.83
N ASP A 93 -21.24 -2.03 22.55
CA ASP A 93 -21.10 -0.70 21.95
C ASP A 93 -19.61 -0.37 21.71
N GLU A 94 -19.31 0.84 21.23
CA GLU A 94 -17.93 1.28 20.95
C GLU A 94 -17.02 1.21 22.18
N ASN A 95 -17.52 1.63 23.36
CA ASN A 95 -16.73 1.66 24.58
C ASN A 95 -16.45 0.25 25.10
N ALA A 96 -17.49 -0.58 25.22
CA ALA A 96 -17.35 -1.96 25.65
C ALA A 96 -16.47 -2.80 24.69
N LEU A 97 -16.54 -2.52 23.38
CA LEU A 97 -15.65 -3.12 22.38
C LEU A 97 -14.20 -2.67 22.59
N GLY A 98 -13.98 -1.38 22.84
CA GLY A 98 -12.66 -0.84 23.15
C GLY A 98 -12.06 -1.43 24.42
N GLU A 99 -12.84 -1.55 25.48
CA GLU A 99 -12.45 -2.21 26.74
C GLU A 99 -12.07 -3.67 26.51
N ALA A 100 -12.89 -4.43 25.75
CA ALA A 100 -12.60 -5.82 25.45
C ALA A 100 -11.28 -6.02 24.68
N TRP A 101 -10.93 -5.11 23.77
CA TRP A 101 -9.61 -5.11 23.11
C TRP A 101 -8.47 -4.74 24.05
N ALA A 102 -8.68 -3.77 24.92
CA ALA A 102 -7.69 -3.35 25.91
C ALA A 102 -7.37 -4.46 26.91
N ASP A 103 -8.39 -5.18 27.42
CA ASP A 103 -8.24 -6.30 28.35
C ASP A 103 -7.41 -7.46 27.75
N LEU A 104 -7.49 -7.65 26.43
CA LEU A 104 -6.70 -8.64 25.71
C LEU A 104 -5.29 -8.14 25.39
N GLY A 105 -4.97 -6.85 25.58
CA GLY A 105 -3.73 -6.26 25.09
C GLY A 105 -3.54 -6.44 23.59
N ALA A 106 -4.63 -6.52 22.85
CA ALA A 106 -4.67 -6.76 21.42
C ALA A 106 -5.23 -5.54 20.66
N MET A 107 -4.99 -5.48 19.37
CA MET A 107 -5.44 -4.35 18.54
C MET A 107 -6.05 -4.87 17.25
N LEU A 108 -7.25 -4.40 16.92
CA LEU A 108 -7.85 -4.59 15.61
C LEU A 108 -8.02 -3.23 14.92
N GLY A 109 -7.55 -3.14 13.68
CA GLY A 109 -7.73 -1.98 12.82
C GLY A 109 -8.54 -2.34 11.58
N VAL A 110 -9.43 -1.45 11.14
CA VAL A 110 -10.19 -1.59 9.90
C VAL A 110 -9.97 -0.35 9.04
N SER A 111 -9.70 -0.53 7.77
CA SER A 111 -9.47 0.58 6.84
C SER A 111 -9.93 0.24 5.42
N ALA A 112 -10.27 1.26 4.65
CA ALA A 112 -10.54 1.14 3.23
C ALA A 112 -9.62 2.06 2.44
N GLY A 113 -8.85 1.49 1.51
CA GLY A 113 -8.05 2.21 0.52
C GLY A 113 -8.73 2.20 -0.86
N GLY A 114 -8.01 2.61 -1.90
CA GLY A 114 -8.53 2.59 -3.28
C GLY A 114 -8.92 1.19 -3.75
N ASP A 115 -8.02 0.22 -3.60
CA ASP A 115 -8.21 -1.16 -4.05
C ASP A 115 -8.72 -2.11 -2.97
N ARG A 116 -8.30 -1.91 -1.72
CA ARG A 116 -8.46 -2.87 -0.63
C ARG A 116 -9.31 -2.34 0.51
N PHE A 117 -10.11 -3.24 1.06
CA PHE A 117 -10.63 -3.14 2.41
C PHE A 117 -9.80 -4.07 3.28
N SER A 118 -9.15 -3.53 4.30
CA SER A 118 -8.15 -4.25 5.09
C SER A 118 -8.55 -4.29 6.57
N VAL A 119 -8.45 -5.47 7.17
CA VAL A 119 -8.58 -5.68 8.62
C VAL A 119 -7.25 -6.19 9.14
N THR A 120 -6.70 -5.53 10.14
CA THR A 120 -5.42 -5.89 10.76
C THR A 120 -5.62 -6.27 12.21
N LEU A 121 -5.05 -7.39 12.64
CA LEU A 121 -5.04 -7.85 14.03
C LEU A 121 -3.60 -7.98 14.50
N ARG A 122 -3.30 -7.45 15.68
CA ARG A 122 -2.08 -7.72 16.42
C ARG A 122 -2.42 -8.25 17.79
N THR A 123 -1.82 -9.39 18.16
CA THR A 123 -2.05 -10.01 19.48
C THR A 123 -0.84 -10.85 19.90
N LEU A 124 -0.79 -11.19 21.19
CA LEU A 124 0.15 -12.18 21.70
C LEU A 124 -0.30 -13.60 21.32
N THR A 125 0.66 -14.53 21.22
CA THR A 125 0.38 -15.95 20.94
C THR A 125 0.20 -16.79 22.21
N VAL A 126 0.03 -16.15 23.38
CA VAL A 126 -0.38 -16.81 24.62
C VAL A 126 -1.78 -17.39 24.39
N PRO A 127 -2.05 -18.68 24.68
CA PRO A 127 -3.25 -19.39 24.23
C PRO A 127 -4.55 -18.68 24.51
N ASP A 128 -4.78 -18.26 25.75
CA ASP A 128 -6.06 -17.62 26.16
C ASP A 128 -6.23 -16.24 25.51
N VAL A 129 -5.14 -15.46 25.40
CA VAL A 129 -5.14 -14.14 24.77
C VAL A 129 -5.39 -14.27 23.27
N LEU A 130 -4.66 -15.17 22.60
CA LEU A 130 -4.83 -15.44 21.18
C LEU A 130 -6.27 -15.85 20.87
N GLN A 131 -6.81 -16.81 21.62
CA GLN A 131 -8.15 -17.32 21.40
C GLN A 131 -9.23 -16.25 21.64
N GLY A 132 -9.06 -15.43 22.71
CA GLY A 132 -9.91 -14.28 22.98
C GLY A 132 -9.89 -13.26 21.85
N ALA A 133 -8.69 -12.88 21.40
CA ALA A 133 -8.52 -11.92 20.32
C ALA A 133 -9.08 -12.40 18.97
N LEU A 134 -8.86 -13.68 18.62
CA LEU A 134 -9.42 -14.28 17.41
C LEU A 134 -10.97 -14.31 17.43
N LYS A 135 -11.57 -14.69 18.56
CA LYS A 135 -13.04 -14.70 18.70
C LYS A 135 -13.64 -13.30 18.62
N LEU A 136 -13.02 -12.32 19.28
CA LEU A 136 -13.49 -10.94 19.24
C LEU A 136 -13.34 -10.34 17.84
N ALA A 137 -12.21 -10.62 17.16
CA ALA A 137 -11.98 -10.21 15.77
C ALA A 137 -13.02 -10.84 14.83
N ALA A 138 -13.25 -12.15 14.94
CA ALA A 138 -14.25 -12.86 14.13
C ALA A 138 -15.64 -12.25 14.29
N ARG A 139 -16.02 -11.92 15.52
CA ARG A 139 -17.29 -11.27 15.80
C ARG A 139 -17.38 -9.87 15.22
N GLN A 140 -16.32 -9.07 15.36
CA GLN A 140 -16.28 -7.71 14.80
C GLN A 140 -16.28 -7.72 13.27
N LEU A 141 -15.67 -8.74 12.66
CA LEU A 141 -15.72 -8.96 11.22
C LEU A 141 -17.12 -9.34 10.73
N ALA A 142 -17.80 -10.24 11.45
CA ALA A 142 -19.05 -10.83 10.98
C ALA A 142 -20.29 -10.04 11.35
N ASP A 143 -20.30 -9.43 12.53
CA ASP A 143 -21.50 -8.86 13.16
C ASP A 143 -21.36 -7.40 13.58
N PRO A 144 -20.85 -6.50 12.73
CA PRO A 144 -20.84 -5.07 13.07
C PRO A 144 -22.27 -4.59 13.34
N ALA A 145 -22.41 -3.72 14.33
CA ALA A 145 -23.73 -3.25 14.78
C ALA A 145 -24.45 -2.42 13.71
N PHE A 146 -23.74 -1.54 13.01
CA PHE A 146 -24.31 -0.56 12.08
C PHE A 146 -25.57 0.11 12.66
N ALA A 147 -25.45 0.62 13.91
CA ALA A 147 -26.53 1.27 14.60
C ALA A 147 -26.90 2.58 13.93
N PRO A 148 -28.20 2.84 13.64
CA PRO A 148 -28.62 4.01 12.86
C PRO A 148 -28.25 5.36 13.48
N GLU A 149 -28.34 5.47 14.80
CA GLU A 149 -28.02 6.67 15.58
C GLU A 149 -26.50 6.95 15.58
N VAL A 150 -25.68 5.90 15.64
CA VAL A 150 -24.23 6.01 15.55
C VAL A 150 -23.84 6.43 14.13
N TRP A 151 -24.47 5.82 13.10
CA TRP A 151 -24.21 6.21 11.72
C TRP A 151 -24.61 7.67 11.45
N ALA A 152 -25.72 8.14 11.97
CA ALA A 152 -26.12 9.54 11.81
C ALA A 152 -25.06 10.49 12.39
N THR A 153 -24.47 10.16 13.53
CA THR A 153 -23.39 10.94 14.16
C THR A 153 -22.09 10.87 13.34
N GLU A 154 -21.68 9.67 12.93
CA GLU A 154 -20.44 9.47 12.16
C GLU A 154 -20.56 10.13 10.78
N ARG A 155 -21.70 10.01 10.10
CA ARG A 155 -21.93 10.70 8.83
C ARG A 155 -21.80 12.22 8.96
N ALA A 156 -22.33 12.80 10.02
CA ALA A 156 -22.16 14.23 10.29
C ALA A 156 -20.68 14.60 10.50
N ARG A 157 -19.90 13.73 11.19
CA ARG A 157 -18.46 13.91 11.35
C ARG A 157 -17.72 13.80 10.02
N PHE A 158 -18.05 12.83 9.17
CA PHE A 158 -17.48 12.71 7.82
C PHE A 158 -17.71 13.97 6.99
N ILE A 159 -18.94 14.50 6.99
CA ILE A 159 -19.29 15.73 6.26
C ILE A 159 -18.52 16.93 6.83
N ALA A 160 -18.43 17.06 8.15
CA ALA A 160 -17.66 18.13 8.78
C ALA A 160 -16.16 18.05 8.43
N SER A 161 -15.56 16.86 8.55
CA SER A 161 -14.17 16.63 8.17
C SER A 161 -13.90 16.90 6.68
N LEU A 162 -14.87 16.55 5.81
CA LEU A 162 -14.80 16.85 4.39
C LEU A 162 -14.79 18.38 4.13
N LYS A 163 -15.62 19.13 4.82
CA LYS A 163 -15.67 20.61 4.71
C LYS A 163 -14.36 21.24 5.21
N GLU A 164 -13.84 20.75 6.32
CA GLU A 164 -12.54 21.19 6.84
C GLU A 164 -11.40 20.85 5.87
N ALA A 165 -11.34 19.61 5.37
CA ALA A 165 -10.34 19.17 4.41
C ALA A 165 -10.37 20.01 3.12
N ASN A 166 -11.54 20.43 2.66
CA ASN A 166 -11.70 21.30 1.49
C ASN A 166 -11.24 22.75 1.73
N SER A 167 -10.96 23.14 2.96
CA SER A 167 -10.31 24.42 3.27
C SER A 167 -8.77 24.34 3.17
N GLN A 168 -8.21 23.14 3.05
CA GLN A 168 -6.77 22.93 2.98
C GLN A 168 -6.31 22.91 1.52
N PRO A 169 -5.37 23.79 1.11
CA PRO A 169 -4.95 23.91 -0.29
C PRO A 169 -4.34 22.62 -0.84
N GLY A 170 -3.60 21.86 -0.02
CA GLY A 170 -3.04 20.58 -0.41
C GLY A 170 -4.11 19.53 -0.73
N THR A 171 -5.19 19.46 0.06
CA THR A 171 -6.32 18.56 -0.19
C THR A 171 -7.07 18.95 -1.47
N VAL A 172 -7.32 20.24 -1.67
CA VAL A 172 -7.96 20.73 -2.89
C VAL A 172 -7.11 20.40 -4.12
N ALA A 173 -5.78 20.55 -4.02
CA ALA A 173 -4.85 20.17 -5.09
C ALA A 173 -4.93 18.67 -5.40
N GLN A 174 -4.86 17.80 -4.41
CA GLN A 174 -4.91 16.35 -4.58
C GLN A 174 -6.22 15.87 -5.20
N ARG A 175 -7.36 16.37 -4.71
CA ARG A 175 -8.68 16.03 -5.25
C ARG A 175 -8.89 16.51 -6.68
N THR A 176 -8.48 17.74 -6.96
CA THR A 176 -8.55 18.29 -8.32
C THR A 176 -7.67 17.52 -9.27
N TYR A 177 -6.46 17.20 -8.84
CA TYR A 177 -5.50 16.39 -9.59
C TYR A 177 -6.03 14.98 -9.86
N GLY A 178 -6.51 14.28 -8.83
CA GLY A 178 -7.05 12.92 -8.96
C GLY A 178 -8.21 12.85 -9.97
N ARG A 179 -9.16 13.79 -9.91
CA ARG A 179 -10.26 13.86 -10.87
C ARG A 179 -9.80 14.10 -12.31
N LEU A 180 -8.79 14.94 -12.50
CA LEU A 180 -8.28 15.23 -13.85
C LEU A 180 -7.42 14.09 -14.41
N VAL A 181 -6.63 13.43 -13.57
CA VAL A 181 -5.78 12.31 -13.99
C VAL A 181 -6.60 11.06 -14.31
N TYR A 182 -7.59 10.74 -13.48
CA TYR A 182 -8.34 9.49 -13.62
C TYR A 182 -9.66 9.62 -14.38
N GLY A 183 -10.15 10.84 -14.61
CA GLY A 183 -11.40 11.09 -15.33
C GLY A 183 -12.58 10.32 -14.73
N ALA A 184 -13.22 9.48 -15.54
CA ALA A 184 -14.36 8.65 -15.12
C ALA A 184 -13.95 7.35 -14.39
N HIS A 185 -12.65 7.04 -14.29
CA HIS A 185 -12.21 5.85 -13.58
C HIS A 185 -12.43 5.98 -12.07
N PRO A 186 -12.86 4.91 -11.36
CA PRO A 186 -13.17 4.96 -9.93
C PRO A 186 -12.01 5.42 -9.02
N TYR A 187 -10.76 5.39 -9.46
CA TYR A 187 -9.63 5.96 -8.71
C TYR A 187 -9.70 7.48 -8.56
N GLY A 188 -10.41 8.17 -9.44
CA GLY A 188 -10.65 9.62 -9.36
C GLY A 188 -11.91 9.99 -8.60
N GLN A 189 -12.67 9.00 -8.13
CA GLN A 189 -13.90 9.21 -7.40
C GLN A 189 -13.62 9.67 -5.97
N GLU A 190 -14.17 10.80 -5.61
CA GLU A 190 -14.00 11.41 -4.29
C GLU A 190 -15.36 11.60 -3.61
N PRO A 191 -15.45 11.36 -2.29
CA PRO A 191 -16.69 11.64 -1.58
C PRO A 191 -16.99 13.14 -1.56
N ASP A 192 -18.27 13.45 -1.64
CA ASP A 192 -18.82 14.77 -1.41
C ASP A 192 -19.99 14.71 -0.40
N GLU A 193 -20.56 15.86 -0.05
CA GLU A 193 -21.66 15.91 0.92
C GLU A 193 -22.88 15.12 0.42
N ALA A 194 -23.19 15.19 -0.88
CA ALA A 194 -24.35 14.52 -1.45
C ALA A 194 -24.16 12.99 -1.43
N SER A 195 -22.99 12.49 -1.83
CA SER A 195 -22.67 11.05 -1.79
C SER A 195 -22.71 10.50 -0.36
N LEU A 196 -22.17 11.24 0.62
CA LEU A 196 -22.22 10.84 2.02
C LEU A 196 -23.65 10.85 2.59
N GLN A 197 -24.48 11.82 2.20
CA GLN A 197 -25.89 11.86 2.60
C GLN A 197 -26.71 10.73 2.00
N ALA A 198 -26.34 10.25 0.81
CA ALA A 198 -27.00 9.14 0.14
C ALA A 198 -26.72 7.76 0.78
N ILE A 199 -25.71 7.66 1.66
CA ILE A 199 -25.37 6.40 2.34
C ILE A 199 -26.29 6.21 3.53
N GLY A 200 -27.07 5.12 3.52
CA GLY A 200 -27.90 4.66 4.62
C GLY A 200 -27.35 3.39 5.27
N VAL A 201 -27.92 3.00 6.42
CA VAL A 201 -27.56 1.74 7.10
C VAL A 201 -27.79 0.50 6.23
N PRO A 202 -28.85 0.43 5.39
CA PRO A 202 -28.99 -0.67 4.44
C PRO A 202 -27.81 -0.82 3.50
N ASP A 203 -27.23 0.30 3.01
CA ASP A 203 -26.10 0.29 2.08
C ASP A 203 -24.83 -0.25 2.78
N LEU A 204 -24.58 0.17 4.04
CA LEU A 204 -23.47 -0.35 4.84
C LEU A 204 -23.55 -1.87 4.99
N ARG A 205 -24.74 -2.38 5.36
CA ARG A 205 -25.00 -3.82 5.53
C ARG A 205 -24.86 -4.58 4.20
N GLN A 206 -25.38 -4.02 3.12
CA GLN A 206 -25.30 -4.65 1.80
C GLN A 206 -23.86 -4.70 1.30
N PHE A 207 -23.10 -3.62 1.45
CA PHE A 207 -21.68 -3.58 1.10
C PHE A 207 -20.89 -4.62 1.87
N HIS A 208 -21.07 -4.67 3.19
CA HIS A 208 -20.43 -5.65 4.06
C HIS A 208 -20.73 -7.08 3.61
N ALA A 209 -22.01 -7.45 3.49
CA ALA A 209 -22.43 -8.80 3.12
C ALA A 209 -21.96 -9.23 1.73
N ARG A 210 -21.89 -8.28 0.77
CA ARG A 210 -21.48 -8.57 -0.60
C ARG A 210 -19.97 -8.73 -0.76
N HIS A 211 -19.19 -7.95 -0.04
CA HIS A 211 -17.75 -7.85 -0.28
C HIS A 211 -16.91 -8.60 0.75
N LEU A 212 -17.32 -8.66 2.02
CA LEU A 212 -16.58 -9.32 3.09
C LEU A 212 -17.07 -10.77 3.22
N GLN A 213 -16.64 -11.62 2.30
CA GLN A 213 -16.96 -13.06 2.27
C GLN A 213 -15.67 -13.87 2.46
N ALA A 214 -15.74 -14.99 3.17
CA ALA A 214 -14.56 -15.81 3.49
C ALA A 214 -13.78 -16.22 2.22
N CYS A 215 -14.46 -16.62 1.16
CA CYS A 215 -13.87 -17.01 -0.14
C CYS A 215 -13.19 -15.86 -0.91
N ARG A 216 -13.38 -14.60 -0.49
CA ARG A 216 -12.72 -13.41 -1.06
C ARG A 216 -11.52 -12.95 -0.25
N ALA A 217 -11.37 -13.50 0.95
CA ALA A 217 -10.32 -13.07 1.88
C ALA A 217 -8.93 -13.49 1.38
N ARG A 218 -8.00 -12.56 1.46
CA ARG A 218 -6.56 -12.83 1.36
C ARG A 218 -5.95 -12.54 2.71
N VAL A 219 -5.47 -13.58 3.36
CA VAL A 219 -4.96 -13.51 4.72
C VAL A 219 -3.44 -13.58 4.68
N SER A 220 -2.79 -12.59 5.25
CA SER A 220 -1.35 -12.55 5.45
C SER A 220 -1.05 -12.62 6.93
N ILE A 221 -0.14 -13.52 7.34
CA ILE A 221 0.19 -13.79 8.74
C ILE A 221 1.72 -13.73 8.92
N VAL A 222 2.17 -13.00 9.92
CA VAL A 222 3.57 -12.95 10.34
C VAL A 222 3.64 -13.06 11.85
N GLY A 223 4.40 -14.03 12.37
CA GLY A 223 4.58 -14.16 13.82
C GLY A 223 4.85 -15.58 14.30
N ALA A 224 4.67 -15.77 15.60
CA ALA A 224 4.97 -17.02 16.29
C ALA A 224 3.81 -18.04 16.19
N LEU A 225 3.35 -18.31 14.97
CA LEU A 225 2.42 -19.39 14.65
C LEU A 225 3.04 -20.29 13.59
N ASN A 226 2.94 -21.60 13.77
CA ASN A 226 3.20 -22.55 12.71
C ASN A 226 1.98 -22.66 11.76
N ARG A 227 2.14 -23.39 10.65
CA ARG A 227 1.09 -23.55 9.64
C ARG A 227 -0.24 -24.07 10.21
N ALA A 228 -0.20 -25.09 11.08
CA ALA A 228 -1.42 -25.68 11.64
C ALA A 228 -2.15 -24.70 12.56
N GLN A 229 -1.40 -23.95 13.36
CA GLN A 229 -1.95 -22.88 14.21
C GLN A 229 -2.51 -21.72 13.39
N ALA A 230 -1.83 -21.35 12.30
CA ALA A 230 -2.30 -20.31 11.39
C ALA A 230 -3.60 -20.73 10.67
N GLU A 231 -3.70 -21.99 10.22
CA GLU A 231 -4.94 -22.52 9.64
C GLU A 231 -6.10 -22.44 10.64
N ALA A 232 -5.91 -22.91 11.88
CA ALA A 232 -6.93 -22.83 12.93
C ALA A 232 -7.31 -21.37 13.24
N ALA A 233 -6.35 -20.44 13.25
CA ALA A 233 -6.63 -19.02 13.45
C ALA A 233 -7.49 -18.43 12.32
N VAL A 234 -7.20 -18.77 11.06
CA VAL A 234 -7.97 -18.34 9.88
C VAL A 234 -9.39 -18.90 9.92
N GLU A 235 -9.56 -20.17 10.31
CA GLU A 235 -10.88 -20.76 10.47
C GLU A 235 -11.73 -19.99 11.49
N VAL A 236 -11.17 -19.65 12.65
CA VAL A 236 -11.86 -18.85 13.67
C VAL A 236 -12.16 -17.45 13.15
N LEU A 237 -11.17 -16.74 12.58
CA LEU A 237 -11.32 -15.36 12.13
C LEU A 237 -12.42 -15.18 11.08
N LEU A 238 -12.58 -16.15 10.19
CA LEU A 238 -13.53 -16.06 9.08
C LEU A 238 -14.83 -16.85 9.32
N SER A 239 -14.98 -17.52 10.47
CA SER A 239 -16.11 -18.43 10.76
C SER A 239 -17.49 -17.79 10.68
N GLY A 240 -17.57 -16.48 10.94
CA GLY A 240 -18.85 -15.75 10.92
C GLY A 240 -19.19 -15.07 9.62
N LEU A 241 -18.21 -15.03 8.69
CA LEU A 241 -18.46 -14.45 7.37
C LEU A 241 -19.24 -15.42 6.47
N PRO A 242 -20.01 -14.90 5.49
CA PRO A 242 -20.68 -15.77 4.54
C PRO A 242 -19.67 -16.72 3.88
N SER A 243 -19.89 -18.02 4.04
CA SER A 243 -19.09 -19.10 3.49
C SER A 243 -20.04 -20.06 2.77
N GLY A 244 -20.01 -20.09 1.47
CA GLY A 244 -20.95 -20.93 0.69
C GLY A 244 -20.41 -21.20 -0.70
N GLY A 245 -19.29 -21.93 -0.82
CA GLY A 245 -18.77 -22.35 -2.10
C GLY A 245 -17.90 -21.28 -2.80
N VAL A 246 -17.83 -21.33 -4.13
CA VAL A 246 -17.03 -20.39 -4.93
C VAL A 246 -17.73 -19.04 -4.96
N CYS A 247 -16.99 -17.97 -4.61
CA CYS A 247 -17.51 -16.62 -4.72
C CYS A 247 -17.79 -16.24 -6.17
N GLU A 248 -18.94 -15.63 -6.43
CA GLU A 248 -19.22 -15.04 -7.72
C GLU A 248 -18.19 -13.95 -8.07
N PRO A 249 -17.76 -13.85 -9.34
CA PRO A 249 -16.85 -12.79 -9.77
C PRO A 249 -17.44 -11.40 -9.48
N LEU A 250 -16.62 -10.49 -8.98
CA LEU A 250 -17.00 -9.09 -8.86
C LEU A 250 -17.00 -8.43 -10.24
N PRO A 251 -17.80 -7.39 -10.46
CA PRO A 251 -17.79 -6.61 -11.69
C PRO A 251 -16.39 -6.14 -12.05
N VAL A 252 -16.05 -6.23 -13.34
CA VAL A 252 -14.75 -5.75 -13.84
C VAL A 252 -14.72 -4.24 -13.76
N VAL A 253 -13.65 -3.70 -13.16
CA VAL A 253 -13.33 -2.28 -13.22
C VAL A 253 -12.52 -2.03 -14.49
N PRO A 254 -12.90 -1.08 -15.36
CA PRO A 254 -12.12 -0.75 -16.56
C PRO A 254 -10.71 -0.28 -16.22
N GLU A 255 -9.79 -0.33 -17.18
CA GLU A 255 -8.45 0.23 -16.97
C GLU A 255 -8.48 1.75 -17.10
N VAL A 256 -7.57 2.42 -16.39
CA VAL A 256 -7.38 3.88 -16.47
C VAL A 256 -6.97 4.25 -17.90
N GLN A 257 -7.57 5.29 -18.44
CA GLN A 257 -7.28 5.76 -19.80
C GLN A 257 -6.13 6.79 -19.77
N ASP A 258 -5.30 6.76 -20.80
CA ASP A 258 -4.28 7.77 -20.99
C ASP A 258 -4.90 9.16 -21.25
N LEU A 259 -4.19 10.21 -20.86
CA LEU A 259 -4.61 11.58 -21.11
C LEU A 259 -4.47 11.94 -22.59
N ALA A 260 -5.53 12.51 -23.15
CA ALA A 260 -5.55 12.93 -24.56
C ALA A 260 -4.71 14.20 -24.80
N ALA A 261 -4.67 15.14 -23.84
CA ALA A 261 -4.00 16.42 -23.94
C ALA A 261 -3.58 16.95 -22.56
N ALA A 262 -2.65 17.89 -22.54
CA ALA A 262 -2.28 18.62 -21.35
C ALA A 262 -3.46 19.43 -20.79
N THR A 263 -3.55 19.50 -19.48
CA THR A 263 -4.54 20.31 -18.77
C THR A 263 -3.85 21.14 -17.69
N LEU A 264 -4.08 22.46 -17.70
CA LEU A 264 -3.65 23.34 -16.62
C LEU A 264 -4.90 23.84 -15.85
N GLN A 265 -4.98 23.44 -14.59
CA GLN A 265 -6.05 23.89 -13.69
C GLN A 265 -5.46 24.77 -12.59
N ARG A 266 -5.91 26.02 -12.52
CA ARG A 266 -5.63 26.94 -11.41
C ARG A 266 -6.84 27.04 -10.51
N VAL A 267 -6.63 26.89 -9.20
CA VAL A 267 -7.66 27.08 -8.19
C VAL A 267 -7.19 28.20 -7.25
N PRO A 268 -7.77 29.40 -7.37
CA PRO A 268 -7.43 30.52 -6.49
C PRO A 268 -7.78 30.18 -5.04
N MET A 269 -6.84 30.44 -4.15
CA MET A 269 -6.99 30.24 -2.71
C MET A 269 -6.04 31.19 -1.99
N ALA A 270 -6.54 31.97 -1.06
CA ALA A 270 -5.73 32.95 -0.31
C ALA A 270 -4.78 32.23 0.66
N THR A 271 -3.61 31.84 0.18
CA THR A 271 -2.61 31.07 0.93
C THR A 271 -1.22 31.65 0.70
N ALA A 272 -0.33 31.49 1.69
CA ALA A 272 1.06 31.92 1.61
C ALA A 272 1.88 31.05 0.64
N GLN A 273 1.44 29.82 0.38
CA GLN A 273 2.10 28.87 -0.53
C GLN A 273 1.11 28.35 -1.57
N ALA A 274 1.59 28.19 -2.80
CA ALA A 274 0.91 27.46 -3.84
C ALA A 274 1.30 25.99 -3.80
N HIS A 275 0.33 25.10 -3.87
CA HIS A 275 0.50 23.66 -4.04
C HIS A 275 0.41 23.32 -5.51
N VAL A 276 1.44 22.66 -6.02
CA VAL A 276 1.54 22.28 -7.43
C VAL A 276 1.63 20.77 -7.54
N LEU A 277 0.81 20.19 -8.40
CA LEU A 277 0.86 18.78 -8.78
C LEU A 277 0.92 18.67 -10.30
N ILE A 278 1.87 17.88 -10.81
CA ILE A 278 2.04 17.62 -12.24
C ILE A 278 2.07 16.11 -12.43
N GLY A 279 1.32 15.58 -13.39
CA GLY A 279 1.40 14.15 -13.69
C GLY A 279 0.30 13.61 -14.58
N GLN A 280 0.21 12.30 -14.60
CA GLN A 280 -0.64 11.51 -15.50
C GLN A 280 -0.86 10.10 -14.93
N PRO A 281 -1.71 9.25 -15.54
CA PRO A 281 -1.69 7.81 -15.27
C PRO A 281 -0.29 7.23 -15.50
N GLY A 282 0.16 6.36 -14.61
CA GLY A 282 1.47 5.73 -14.65
C GLY A 282 1.38 4.24 -15.03
N ILE A 283 1.70 3.34 -14.08
CA ILE A 283 1.73 1.89 -14.30
C ILE A 283 0.87 1.13 -13.29
N ARG A 284 0.48 -0.09 -13.68
CA ARG A 284 -0.05 -1.08 -12.74
C ARG A 284 1.09 -1.69 -11.93
N ARG A 285 0.77 -2.26 -10.76
CA ARG A 285 1.79 -2.96 -9.95
C ARG A 285 2.40 -4.17 -10.65
N ALA A 286 1.64 -4.82 -11.50
CA ALA A 286 2.08 -5.98 -12.27
C ALA A 286 2.85 -5.64 -13.56
N ASP A 287 3.13 -4.35 -13.82
CA ASP A 287 3.88 -3.94 -15.01
C ASP A 287 5.34 -4.40 -14.94
N SER A 288 5.85 -4.92 -16.05
CA SER A 288 7.25 -5.39 -16.17
C SER A 288 8.28 -4.28 -15.96
N ALA A 289 7.92 -3.02 -16.19
CA ALA A 289 8.78 -1.87 -15.93
C ALA A 289 8.83 -1.44 -14.46
N PHE A 290 8.19 -2.17 -13.53
CA PHE A 290 8.13 -1.78 -12.12
C PHE A 290 9.51 -1.46 -11.51
N PHE A 291 10.51 -2.31 -11.73
CA PHE A 291 11.85 -2.09 -11.18
C PHE A 291 12.60 -0.94 -11.86
N PRO A 292 12.67 -0.85 -13.21
CA PRO A 292 13.21 0.34 -13.87
C PRO A 292 12.55 1.64 -13.44
N ILE A 293 11.23 1.67 -13.32
CA ILE A 293 10.46 2.83 -12.82
C ILE A 293 10.80 3.15 -11.36
N THR A 294 10.95 2.14 -10.51
CA THR A 294 11.31 2.33 -9.09
C THR A 294 12.68 2.99 -8.96
N VAL A 295 13.70 2.48 -9.66
CA VAL A 295 15.06 3.03 -9.64
C VAL A 295 15.10 4.42 -10.29
N GLY A 296 14.46 4.56 -11.45
CA GLY A 296 14.42 5.84 -12.17
C GLY A 296 13.71 6.94 -11.37
N ASN A 297 12.59 6.61 -10.72
CA ASN A 297 11.91 7.58 -9.87
C ASN A 297 12.72 7.98 -8.64
N TYR A 298 13.49 7.05 -8.05
CA TYR A 298 14.41 7.40 -6.97
C TYR A 298 15.39 8.52 -7.41
N ILE A 299 15.94 8.42 -8.61
CA ILE A 299 16.86 9.41 -9.17
C ILE A 299 16.13 10.71 -9.54
N LEU A 300 14.92 10.62 -10.09
CA LEU A 300 14.16 11.79 -10.56
C LEU A 300 13.70 12.67 -9.38
N GLY A 301 13.01 12.10 -8.40
CA GLY A 301 12.41 12.87 -7.31
C GLY A 301 12.14 12.09 -6.02
N GLY A 302 12.27 10.75 -6.04
CA GLY A 302 11.99 9.89 -4.88
C GLY A 302 13.15 9.77 -3.88
N GLY A 303 14.38 10.11 -4.27
CA GLY A 303 15.59 10.00 -3.45
C GLY A 303 15.86 11.19 -2.52
N GLY A 304 14.90 12.10 -2.33
CA GLY A 304 15.08 13.27 -1.49
C GLY A 304 16.20 14.20 -2.01
N PHE A 305 17.14 14.56 -1.16
CA PHE A 305 18.21 15.53 -1.47
C PHE A 305 19.13 15.16 -2.63
N VAL A 306 19.24 13.89 -2.97
CA VAL A 306 20.08 13.42 -4.07
C VAL A 306 19.33 13.33 -5.41
N SER A 307 18.06 13.72 -5.44
CA SER A 307 17.25 13.65 -6.65
C SER A 307 17.40 14.87 -7.54
N ARG A 308 17.21 14.69 -8.86
CA ARG A 308 17.30 15.76 -9.85
C ARG A 308 16.32 16.90 -9.62
N LEU A 309 15.08 16.58 -9.21
CA LEU A 309 14.07 17.60 -8.90
C LEU A 309 14.52 18.47 -7.73
N THR A 310 15.01 17.85 -6.64
CA THR A 310 15.49 18.62 -5.49
C THR A 310 16.69 19.50 -5.86
N GLU A 311 17.66 18.95 -6.58
CA GLU A 311 18.83 19.71 -7.04
C GLU A 311 18.42 20.93 -7.89
N GLN A 312 17.53 20.74 -8.86
CA GLN A 312 17.23 21.78 -9.86
C GLN A 312 16.20 22.81 -9.38
N VAL A 313 15.18 22.37 -8.61
CA VAL A 313 14.08 23.25 -8.16
C VAL A 313 14.42 23.92 -6.84
N ARG A 314 14.99 23.14 -5.88
CA ARG A 314 15.28 23.61 -4.54
C ARG A 314 16.68 24.22 -4.44
N GLU A 315 17.73 23.41 -4.68
CA GLU A 315 19.10 23.82 -4.33
C GLU A 315 19.63 24.89 -5.26
N LYS A 316 19.46 24.73 -6.57
CA LYS A 316 19.98 25.69 -7.56
C LYS A 316 19.15 26.95 -7.71
N ARG A 317 17.84 26.90 -7.45
CA ARG A 317 16.91 28.01 -7.75
C ARG A 317 16.13 28.53 -6.55
N GLY A 318 16.10 27.80 -5.44
CA GLY A 318 15.36 28.20 -4.24
C GLY A 318 13.84 28.33 -4.44
N LEU A 319 13.27 27.67 -5.47
CA LEU A 319 11.87 27.81 -5.84
C LEU A 319 10.93 27.04 -4.90
N SER A 320 11.42 26.00 -4.25
CA SER A 320 10.61 25.15 -3.37
C SER A 320 11.42 24.63 -2.20
N TYR A 321 10.80 24.52 -1.03
CA TYR A 321 11.43 23.84 0.10
C TYR A 321 11.32 22.30 -0.04
N SER A 322 10.24 21.82 -0.65
CA SER A 322 10.00 20.39 -0.86
C SER A 322 9.52 20.14 -2.29
N VAL A 323 10.24 19.31 -3.02
CA VAL A 323 9.87 18.81 -4.34
C VAL A 323 10.16 17.33 -4.41
N TYR A 324 9.23 16.56 -4.98
CA TYR A 324 9.31 15.10 -5.04
C TYR A 324 8.59 14.56 -6.26
N SER A 325 8.88 13.30 -6.61
CA SER A 325 8.06 12.52 -7.53
C SER A 325 7.81 11.11 -7.01
N TYR A 326 6.68 10.53 -7.39
CA TYR A 326 6.35 9.15 -7.07
C TYR A 326 5.40 8.54 -8.10
N PHE A 327 5.42 7.22 -8.16
CA PHE A 327 4.39 6.41 -8.80
C PHE A 327 3.56 5.72 -7.73
N SER A 328 2.26 5.58 -7.96
CA SER A 328 1.30 4.91 -7.07
C SER A 328 0.68 3.67 -7.74
N PRO A 329 1.48 2.66 -8.10
CA PRO A 329 0.98 1.51 -8.85
C PRO A 329 -0.01 0.70 -8.02
N GLY A 330 -1.24 0.52 -8.56
CA GLY A 330 -2.30 -0.29 -7.99
C GLY A 330 -2.63 -1.51 -8.85
N LEU A 331 -3.83 -2.05 -8.67
CA LEU A 331 -4.36 -3.08 -9.58
C LEU A 331 -4.57 -2.52 -10.99
N HIS A 332 -4.91 -1.24 -11.09
CA HIS A 332 -4.96 -0.44 -12.31
C HIS A 332 -3.79 0.54 -12.35
N ALA A 333 -3.60 1.24 -13.47
CA ALA A 333 -2.57 2.24 -13.61
C ALA A 333 -2.78 3.38 -12.60
N GLY A 334 -1.98 3.40 -11.55
CA GLY A 334 -1.96 4.48 -10.59
C GLY A 334 -1.17 5.67 -11.12
N ALA A 335 -1.36 6.87 -10.54
CA ALA A 335 -0.73 8.07 -11.05
C ALA A 335 0.79 8.10 -10.89
N PHE A 336 1.47 8.71 -11.85
CA PHE A 336 2.75 9.36 -11.65
C PHE A 336 2.51 10.82 -11.25
N THR A 337 3.16 11.27 -10.21
CA THR A 337 2.98 12.61 -9.65
C THR A 337 4.31 13.27 -9.35
N VAL A 338 4.50 14.49 -9.81
CA VAL A 338 5.48 15.45 -9.28
C VAL A 338 4.72 16.43 -8.39
N GLY A 339 5.16 16.58 -7.14
CA GLY A 339 4.56 17.51 -6.20
C GLY A 339 5.57 18.51 -5.67
N LEU A 340 5.16 19.76 -5.52
CA LEU A 340 5.97 20.81 -4.89
C LEU A 340 5.10 21.88 -4.23
N GLN A 341 5.71 22.62 -3.31
CA GLN A 341 5.11 23.80 -2.69
C GLN A 341 6.05 24.98 -2.93
N THR A 342 5.49 26.12 -3.34
CA THR A 342 6.26 27.31 -3.69
C THR A 342 5.49 28.58 -3.33
N ARG A 343 6.13 29.73 -3.43
CA ARG A 343 5.42 31.01 -3.36
C ARG A 343 4.49 31.17 -4.58
N PRO A 344 3.30 31.75 -4.41
CA PRO A 344 2.35 31.91 -5.52
C PRO A 344 2.91 32.63 -6.75
N ASP A 345 3.74 33.66 -6.54
CA ASP A 345 4.39 34.44 -7.60
C ASP A 345 5.48 33.64 -8.34
N GLN A 346 5.97 32.56 -7.79
CA GLN A 346 6.98 31.67 -8.38
C GLN A 346 6.40 30.37 -8.95
N ALA A 347 5.10 30.13 -8.82
CA ALA A 347 4.50 28.86 -9.18
C ALA A 347 4.68 28.50 -10.66
N ALA A 348 4.53 29.45 -11.56
CA ALA A 348 4.74 29.22 -12.99
C ALA A 348 6.19 28.81 -13.28
N GLN A 349 7.17 29.54 -12.75
CA GLN A 349 8.59 29.24 -12.91
C GLN A 349 8.95 27.86 -12.33
N ALA A 350 8.38 27.49 -11.16
CA ALA A 350 8.62 26.18 -10.54
C ALA A 350 8.05 25.03 -11.40
N VAL A 351 6.87 25.23 -12.00
CA VAL A 351 6.27 24.28 -12.97
C VAL A 351 7.17 24.12 -14.19
N ASP A 352 7.64 25.21 -14.78
CA ASP A 352 8.50 25.17 -15.98
C ASP A 352 9.79 24.40 -15.70
N VAL A 353 10.46 24.70 -14.59
CA VAL A 353 11.70 24.01 -14.20
C VAL A 353 11.46 22.53 -13.92
N ALA A 354 10.41 22.18 -13.17
CA ALA A 354 10.09 20.78 -12.87
C ALA A 354 9.74 19.99 -14.14
N THR A 355 8.99 20.62 -15.06
CA THR A 355 8.63 20.01 -16.34
C THR A 355 9.85 19.82 -17.24
N GLU A 356 10.77 20.77 -17.27
CA GLU A 356 12.02 20.65 -18.04
C GLU A 356 12.92 19.53 -17.49
N VAL A 357 13.05 19.42 -16.17
CA VAL A 357 13.78 18.30 -15.53
C VAL A 357 13.17 16.96 -15.92
N LEU A 358 11.84 16.87 -15.86
CA LEU A 358 11.11 15.66 -16.24
C LEU A 358 11.31 15.30 -17.72
N LYS A 359 11.12 16.26 -18.64
CA LYS A 359 11.32 16.05 -20.08
C LYS A 359 12.73 15.56 -20.38
N ARG A 360 13.73 16.22 -19.80
CA ARG A 360 15.13 15.80 -19.95
C ARG A 360 15.37 14.39 -19.42
N PHE A 361 14.81 14.05 -18.26
CA PHE A 361 14.94 12.72 -17.69
C PHE A 361 14.30 11.63 -18.58
N VAL A 362 13.14 11.91 -19.16
CA VAL A 362 12.47 10.98 -20.10
C VAL A 362 13.31 10.80 -21.38
N GLN A 363 13.90 11.87 -21.90
CA GLN A 363 14.68 11.82 -23.14
C GLN A 363 16.05 11.16 -22.97
N GLU A 364 16.79 11.56 -21.96
CA GLU A 364 18.20 11.20 -21.76
C GLU A 364 18.38 10.00 -20.83
N GLY A 365 17.48 9.80 -19.87
CA GLY A 365 17.65 8.86 -18.76
C GLY A 365 18.63 9.37 -17.69
N PRO A 366 18.98 8.53 -16.72
CA PRO A 366 20.01 8.84 -15.74
C PRO A 366 21.42 8.59 -16.28
N THR A 367 22.42 9.11 -15.57
CA THR A 367 23.83 8.75 -15.75
C THR A 367 24.13 7.44 -15.03
N GLU A 368 25.22 6.74 -15.42
CA GLU A 368 25.68 5.54 -14.72
C GLU A 368 26.01 5.82 -13.23
N ARG A 369 26.56 7.01 -12.93
CA ARG A 369 26.84 7.41 -11.54
C ARG A 369 25.57 7.54 -10.69
N GLU A 370 24.52 8.15 -11.23
CA GLU A 370 23.22 8.27 -10.54
C GLU A 370 22.59 6.89 -10.36
N LEU A 371 22.66 6.04 -11.39
CA LEU A 371 22.14 4.68 -11.34
C LEU A 371 22.85 3.88 -10.24
N GLN A 372 24.17 3.89 -10.18
CA GLN A 372 24.92 3.15 -9.17
C GLN A 372 24.59 3.64 -7.76
N ALA A 373 24.57 4.95 -7.52
CA ALA A 373 24.23 5.54 -6.23
C ALA A 373 22.78 5.18 -5.79
N ALA A 374 21.83 5.17 -6.73
CA ALA A 374 20.44 4.77 -6.46
C ALA A 374 20.34 3.28 -6.09
N LYS A 375 21.05 2.40 -6.82
CA LYS A 375 21.13 0.97 -6.50
C LYS A 375 21.72 0.73 -5.11
N ASP A 376 22.84 1.36 -4.80
CA ASP A 376 23.52 1.19 -3.51
C ASP A 376 22.61 1.58 -2.34
N ASN A 377 21.87 2.69 -2.48
CA ASN A 377 20.92 3.12 -1.46
C ASN A 377 19.71 2.19 -1.33
N LEU A 378 19.08 1.84 -2.45
CA LEU A 378 17.88 0.99 -2.45
C LEU A 378 18.19 -0.41 -1.92
N ILE A 379 19.32 -1.01 -2.31
CA ILE A 379 19.76 -2.33 -1.86
C ILE A 379 20.19 -2.27 -0.39
N GLY A 380 21.01 -1.27 -0.01
CA GLY A 380 21.47 -1.12 1.37
C GLY A 380 20.34 -0.86 2.36
N GLY A 381 19.30 -0.14 1.92
CA GLY A 381 18.09 0.13 2.72
C GLY A 381 17.07 -1.00 2.76
N PHE A 382 17.23 -2.06 1.97
CA PHE A 382 16.19 -3.10 1.83
C PHE A 382 15.94 -3.87 3.13
N ALA A 383 17.00 -4.20 3.89
CA ALA A 383 16.87 -4.89 5.17
C ALA A 383 15.99 -4.13 6.18
N LEU A 384 16.02 -2.79 6.14
CA LEU A 384 15.18 -1.95 7.00
C LEU A 384 13.68 -2.01 6.66
N ARG A 385 13.31 -2.62 5.54
CA ARG A 385 11.91 -2.87 5.16
C ARG A 385 11.38 -4.19 5.71
N LEU A 386 12.23 -5.00 6.34
CA LEU A 386 11.95 -6.36 6.81
C LEU A 386 12.26 -6.55 8.29
N ASP A 387 12.64 -5.49 9.02
CA ASP A 387 13.21 -5.53 10.36
C ASP A 387 12.19 -5.73 11.51
N SER A 388 10.90 -5.85 11.18
CA SER A 388 9.84 -6.08 12.16
C SER A 388 8.67 -6.87 11.56
N ASN A 389 7.90 -7.58 12.41
CA ASN A 389 6.71 -8.31 11.98
C ASN A 389 5.74 -7.40 11.20
N ARG A 390 5.56 -6.16 11.62
CA ARG A 390 4.69 -5.20 10.92
C ARG A 390 5.14 -4.95 9.49
N LYS A 391 6.43 -4.64 9.30
CA LYS A 391 6.98 -4.39 7.96
C LYS A 391 6.99 -5.66 7.10
N LEU A 392 7.27 -6.82 7.70
CA LEU A 392 7.14 -8.11 7.02
C LEU A 392 5.69 -8.36 6.58
N LEU A 393 4.72 -8.08 7.44
CA LEU A 393 3.30 -8.20 7.11
C LEU A 393 2.89 -7.29 5.95
N ASP A 394 3.35 -6.04 5.94
CA ASP A 394 3.07 -5.10 4.84
C ASP A 394 3.62 -5.64 3.50
N GLN A 395 4.82 -6.24 3.51
CA GLN A 395 5.40 -6.88 2.32
C GLN A 395 4.63 -8.14 1.93
N LEU A 396 4.28 -8.99 2.88
CA LEU A 396 3.55 -10.22 2.63
C LEU A 396 2.15 -9.93 2.06
N ALA A 397 1.44 -8.97 2.63
CA ALA A 397 0.15 -8.51 2.13
C ALA A 397 0.25 -7.92 0.71
N ASN A 398 1.33 -7.18 0.42
CA ASN A 398 1.59 -6.69 -0.93
C ASN A 398 1.86 -7.84 -1.92
N ILE A 399 2.59 -8.89 -1.51
CA ILE A 399 2.84 -10.08 -2.33
C ILE A 399 1.52 -10.80 -2.62
N GLY A 400 0.72 -11.08 -1.60
CA GLY A 400 -0.58 -11.75 -1.74
C GLY A 400 -1.56 -10.95 -2.60
N TRP A 401 -1.68 -9.64 -2.33
CA TRP A 401 -2.60 -8.77 -3.05
C TRP A 401 -2.28 -8.67 -4.55
N ASN A 402 -1.04 -8.45 -4.88
CA ASN A 402 -0.59 -8.26 -6.27
C ASN A 402 -0.17 -9.57 -6.95
N ARG A 403 -0.37 -10.72 -6.30
CA ARG A 403 0.01 -12.06 -6.80
C ARG A 403 1.46 -12.12 -7.27
N LEU A 404 2.36 -11.51 -6.50
CA LEU A 404 3.78 -11.54 -6.79
C LEU A 404 4.36 -12.94 -6.49
N PRO A 405 5.52 -13.28 -7.08
CA PRO A 405 6.20 -14.53 -6.76
C PRO A 405 6.51 -14.64 -5.26
N LEU A 406 6.41 -15.84 -4.68
CA LEU A 406 6.75 -16.05 -3.26
C LEU A 406 8.22 -15.76 -2.95
N THR A 407 9.09 -15.83 -3.97
CA THR A 407 10.51 -15.46 -3.91
C THR A 407 10.76 -13.95 -4.03
N TYR A 408 9.71 -13.14 -4.05
CA TYR A 408 9.82 -11.70 -4.31
C TYR A 408 10.79 -10.98 -3.36
N LEU A 409 10.76 -11.32 -2.07
CA LEU A 409 11.66 -10.72 -1.09
C LEU A 409 13.12 -11.15 -1.29
N ASP A 410 13.34 -12.39 -1.72
CA ASP A 410 14.67 -12.95 -1.97
C ASP A 410 15.30 -12.35 -3.24
N THR A 411 14.47 -12.09 -4.25
CA THR A 411 14.94 -11.63 -5.58
C THR A 411 14.93 -10.11 -5.74
N TRP A 412 14.31 -9.37 -4.83
CA TRP A 412 14.09 -7.92 -4.97
C TRP A 412 15.39 -7.14 -5.20
N THR A 413 16.44 -7.43 -4.41
CA THR A 413 17.73 -6.75 -4.56
C THR A 413 18.42 -7.11 -5.86
N ASP A 414 18.25 -8.33 -6.36
CA ASP A 414 18.80 -8.77 -7.63
C ASP A 414 18.10 -8.10 -8.81
N GLU A 415 16.77 -7.95 -8.73
CA GLU A 415 16.02 -7.18 -9.73
C GLU A 415 16.50 -5.71 -9.79
N ILE A 416 16.74 -5.07 -8.65
CA ILE A 416 17.34 -3.72 -8.61
C ILE A 416 18.76 -3.72 -9.24
N ARG A 417 19.61 -4.72 -8.95
CA ARG A 417 20.97 -4.82 -9.53
C ARG A 417 20.96 -4.92 -11.04
N ARG A 418 19.99 -5.64 -11.61
CA ARG A 418 19.89 -5.88 -13.07
C ARG A 418 19.48 -4.65 -13.85
N VAL A 419 18.79 -3.68 -13.24
CA VAL A 419 18.32 -2.48 -13.94
C VAL A 419 19.49 -1.73 -14.57
N THR A 420 19.36 -1.36 -15.84
CA THR A 420 20.33 -0.56 -16.58
C THR A 420 19.81 0.85 -16.89
N VAL A 421 20.68 1.76 -17.29
CA VAL A 421 20.29 3.10 -17.80
C VAL A 421 19.33 2.96 -18.98
N ALA A 422 19.59 2.00 -19.87
CA ALA A 422 18.74 1.74 -21.04
C ALA A 422 17.34 1.29 -20.62
N ASP A 423 17.21 0.42 -19.62
CA ASP A 423 15.92 -0.03 -19.10
C ASP A 423 15.10 1.13 -18.50
N ILE A 424 15.76 1.99 -17.71
CA ILE A 424 15.11 3.17 -17.11
C ILE A 424 14.62 4.11 -18.22
N ARG A 425 15.50 4.43 -19.18
CA ARG A 425 15.15 5.31 -20.28
C ARG A 425 13.98 4.77 -21.10
N ALA A 426 14.03 3.50 -21.48
CA ALA A 426 12.95 2.85 -22.23
C ALA A 426 11.64 2.82 -21.43
N ALA A 427 11.68 2.53 -20.13
CA ALA A 427 10.51 2.50 -19.26
C ALA A 427 9.87 3.89 -19.15
N PHE A 428 10.67 4.94 -18.89
CA PHE A 428 10.18 6.31 -18.77
C PHE A 428 9.62 6.84 -20.09
N GLN A 429 10.27 6.57 -21.22
CA GLN A 429 9.77 6.95 -22.56
C GLN A 429 8.46 6.23 -22.91
N ARG A 430 8.29 4.96 -22.51
CA ARG A 430 7.05 4.23 -22.72
C ARG A 430 5.91 4.76 -21.87
N VAL A 431 6.19 5.10 -20.62
CA VAL A 431 5.15 5.36 -19.60
C VAL A 431 4.79 6.85 -19.55
N LEU A 432 5.75 7.76 -19.67
CA LEU A 432 5.51 9.18 -19.43
C LEU A 432 5.45 9.99 -20.73
N GLN A 433 4.44 10.85 -20.78
CA GLN A 433 4.17 11.79 -21.89
C GLN A 433 4.07 13.21 -21.30
N PRO A 434 5.21 13.87 -21.00
CA PRO A 434 5.22 15.16 -20.29
C PRO A 434 4.38 16.26 -20.95
N GLU A 435 4.19 16.18 -22.27
CA GLU A 435 3.39 17.11 -23.07
C GLU A 435 1.88 16.91 -22.92
N ARG A 436 1.42 15.84 -22.24
CA ARG A 436 0.00 15.55 -22.01
C ARG A 436 -0.40 15.60 -20.55
N MET A 437 0.53 15.92 -19.64
CA MET A 437 0.28 15.87 -18.20
C MET A 437 -0.73 16.92 -17.75
N VAL A 438 -1.46 16.55 -16.70
CA VAL A 438 -2.25 17.48 -15.89
C VAL A 438 -1.31 18.29 -15.01
N THR A 439 -1.51 19.59 -14.94
CA THR A 439 -0.88 20.49 -13.96
C THR A 439 -1.98 21.17 -13.15
N VAL A 440 -1.94 21.00 -11.82
CA VAL A 440 -2.86 21.67 -10.88
C VAL A 440 -2.05 22.62 -10.02
N ILE A 441 -2.53 23.86 -9.90
CA ILE A 441 -1.93 24.87 -9.03
C ILE A 441 -3.05 25.39 -8.11
N VAL A 442 -2.90 25.19 -6.82
CA VAL A 442 -3.84 25.70 -5.81
C VAL A 442 -3.12 26.68 -4.91
N GLY A 443 -3.60 27.90 -4.83
CA GLY A 443 -3.02 28.99 -4.04
C GLY A 443 -2.79 30.25 -4.87
N GLY A 444 -2.50 31.35 -4.17
CA GLY A 444 -2.40 32.67 -4.74
C GLY A 444 -3.71 33.44 -4.67
N GLN A 445 -3.64 34.73 -4.96
CA GLN A 445 -4.85 35.56 -5.03
C GLN A 445 -5.64 35.26 -6.30
N PRO A 446 -6.98 35.46 -6.26
CA PRO A 446 -7.85 35.36 -7.45
C PRO A 446 -7.41 36.28 -8.59
#